data_a7ddce0138f11454cc1e57f70f525605
#
_entry.id   a7ddce0138f11454cc1e57f70f525605
#
_cell.length_a   1.000
_cell.length_b   1.000
_cell.length_c   1.000
_cell.angle_alpha   90.00
_cell.angle_beta   90.00
_cell.angle_gamma   90.00
#
_symmetry.space_group_name_H-M   'P 1'
#
loop_
_entity.id
_entity.type
_entity.pdbx_description
1 polymer ?
#
loop_
_entity_poly.entity_id
_entity_poly.type
_entity_poly.pdbx_seq_one_letter_code
_entity_poly.pdbx_strand_id
1 'polypeptide(L)'
;MALSFNNVTYKSNLKKFNYDFEDGKITTIVSGESLSYFTYLISNLEKDYNGKITNTYKGRNIGVVFNNPEEAFIFNTVREELEFGLKKYNYKVSTINKRVEDSLKMVNLPKEYLDKSPFELSSGEKESLALGIVLSLNPKLIIIDNPTSNLDSRNKEYLIKLLKKIKTRYNKTIILLTSDIEFTIKAADNYLILKNDKIISSGVKKELLNNISKIKTSKVEIPKIIDFINAVKKKKNINLELTFDVKELMKDIYRNVK
;
A
#
# COMPACT_ATOMS: atom_id res chain seq x y z
N MET A 1 -15.16 -2.33 -14.10
CA MET A 1 -14.28 -2.53 -12.93
C MET A 1 -13.63 -3.90 -13.01
N ALA A 2 -12.32 -3.96 -12.87
CA ALA A 2 -11.59 -5.22 -13.03
C ALA A 2 -11.52 -6.05 -11.74
N LEU A 3 -11.76 -5.43 -10.56
CA LEU A 3 -11.77 -6.10 -9.27
C LEU A 3 -12.95 -5.64 -8.43
N SER A 4 -13.80 -6.57 -7.99
CA SER A 4 -14.94 -6.32 -7.11
C SER A 4 -15.21 -7.48 -6.14
N PHE A 5 -15.72 -7.13 -4.98
CA PHE A 5 -16.17 -8.04 -3.93
C PHE A 5 -17.67 -7.87 -3.74
N ASN A 6 -18.43 -8.95 -3.78
CA ASN A 6 -19.87 -8.96 -3.58
C ASN A 6 -20.25 -9.99 -2.51
N ASN A 7 -20.73 -9.47 -1.36
CA ASN A 7 -21.13 -10.26 -0.19
C ASN A 7 -20.06 -11.25 0.28
N VAL A 8 -18.77 -10.87 0.20
CA VAL A 8 -17.69 -11.78 0.55
C VAL A 8 -17.59 -11.93 2.06
N THR A 9 -17.60 -13.18 2.50
CA THR A 9 -17.34 -13.58 3.89
C THR A 9 -16.19 -14.57 3.90
N TYR A 10 -15.19 -14.32 4.72
CA TYR A 10 -13.99 -15.14 4.81
C TYR A 10 -13.62 -15.40 6.26
N LYS A 11 -13.80 -16.64 6.73
CA LYS A 11 -13.51 -17.07 8.11
C LYS A 11 -14.07 -16.07 9.13
N SER A 12 -13.32 -15.75 10.19
CA SER A 12 -13.64 -14.69 11.15
C SER A 12 -13.16 -13.30 10.72
N ASN A 13 -12.48 -13.17 9.56
CA ASN A 13 -11.73 -11.97 9.17
C ASN A 13 -12.50 -11.01 8.27
N LEU A 14 -13.60 -11.46 7.64
CA LEU A 14 -14.37 -10.62 6.71
C LEU A 14 -15.84 -11.04 6.69
N LYS A 15 -16.75 -10.08 6.90
CA LYS A 15 -18.19 -10.34 6.98
C LYS A 15 -18.97 -9.49 5.99
N LYS A 16 -19.56 -10.15 4.97
CA LYS A 16 -20.39 -9.52 3.93
C LYS A 16 -19.74 -8.28 3.32
N PHE A 17 -18.46 -8.41 2.97
CA PHE A 17 -17.70 -7.31 2.39
C PHE A 17 -18.15 -7.04 0.95
N ASN A 18 -18.47 -5.78 0.68
CA ASN A 18 -18.87 -5.28 -0.63
C ASN A 18 -18.02 -4.08 -0.98
N TYR A 19 -17.24 -4.16 -2.06
CA TYR A 19 -16.47 -3.03 -2.55
C TYR A 19 -16.01 -3.25 -3.99
N ASP A 20 -16.07 -2.18 -4.77
CA ASP A 20 -15.62 -2.12 -6.15
C ASP A 20 -14.35 -1.28 -6.24
N PHE A 21 -13.22 -1.91 -6.59
CA PHE A 21 -11.95 -1.22 -6.73
C PHE A 21 -11.86 -0.52 -8.08
N GLU A 22 -11.61 0.79 -8.06
CA GLU A 22 -11.44 1.58 -9.27
C GLU A 22 -10.09 1.29 -9.96
N ASP A 23 -10.13 1.05 -11.27
CA ASP A 23 -8.94 0.84 -12.07
C ASP A 23 -8.10 2.12 -12.18
N GLY A 24 -6.76 1.97 -12.17
CA GLY A 24 -5.84 3.09 -12.26
C GLY A 24 -5.80 4.00 -11.03
N LYS A 25 -6.33 3.55 -9.89
CA LYS A 25 -6.31 4.26 -8.61
C LYS A 25 -5.45 3.57 -7.57
N ILE A 26 -5.01 4.34 -6.58
CA ILE A 26 -4.43 3.82 -5.34
C ILE A 26 -5.56 3.77 -4.32
N THR A 27 -5.96 2.57 -3.90
CA THR A 27 -6.95 2.37 -2.84
C THR A 27 -6.24 1.80 -1.61
N THR A 28 -6.43 2.44 -0.46
CA THR A 28 -5.86 1.95 0.79
C THR A 28 -6.96 1.32 1.64
N ILE A 29 -6.72 0.11 2.11
CA ILE A 29 -7.52 -0.56 3.14
C ILE A 29 -6.82 -0.35 4.46
N VAL A 30 -7.49 0.29 5.41
CA VAL A 30 -6.93 0.70 6.70
C VAL A 30 -7.59 -0.08 7.83
N SER A 31 -6.77 -0.71 8.67
CA SER A 31 -7.21 -1.40 9.88
C SER A 31 -6.09 -1.44 10.92
N GLY A 32 -6.45 -1.49 12.20
CA GLY A 32 -5.54 -1.86 13.29
C GLY A 32 -5.39 -3.38 13.47
N GLU A 33 -6.02 -4.18 12.62
CA GLU A 33 -5.96 -5.64 12.59
C GLU A 33 -5.25 -6.11 11.31
N SER A 34 -4.76 -7.34 11.29
CA SER A 34 -4.08 -7.88 10.10
C SER A 34 -5.01 -7.91 8.89
N LEU A 35 -4.52 -7.44 7.76
CA LEU A 35 -5.21 -7.40 6.47
C LEU A 35 -4.63 -8.37 5.44
N SER A 36 -3.63 -9.16 5.81
CA SER A 36 -2.88 -10.02 4.87
C SER A 36 -3.76 -11.01 4.10
N TYR A 37 -4.92 -11.38 4.65
CA TYR A 37 -5.86 -12.24 3.94
C TYR A 37 -6.39 -11.63 2.63
N PHE A 38 -6.41 -10.30 2.50
CA PHE A 38 -6.77 -9.65 1.23
C PHE A 38 -5.78 -9.98 0.12
N THR A 39 -4.48 -10.14 0.42
CA THR A 39 -3.49 -10.52 -0.59
C THR A 39 -3.81 -11.88 -1.18
N TYR A 40 -4.20 -12.84 -0.34
CA TYR A 40 -4.56 -14.21 -0.77
C TYR A 40 -5.87 -14.25 -1.54
N LEU A 41 -6.90 -13.51 -1.09
CA LEU A 41 -8.20 -13.44 -1.77
C LEU A 41 -8.07 -12.76 -3.14
N ILE A 42 -7.42 -11.61 -3.22
CA ILE A 42 -7.29 -10.84 -4.47
C ILE A 42 -6.39 -11.54 -5.47
N SER A 43 -5.31 -12.20 -5.02
CA SER A 43 -4.42 -12.97 -5.90
C SER A 43 -4.98 -14.33 -6.30
N ASN A 44 -6.16 -14.69 -5.78
CA ASN A 44 -6.80 -16.00 -6.00
C ASN A 44 -5.96 -17.20 -5.50
N LEU A 45 -5.13 -16.96 -4.48
CA LEU A 45 -4.39 -18.00 -3.75
C LEU A 45 -5.27 -18.67 -2.70
N GLU A 46 -6.30 -17.97 -2.20
CA GLU A 46 -7.32 -18.52 -1.31
C GLU A 46 -8.67 -18.52 -2.03
N LYS A 47 -9.38 -19.65 -1.98
CA LYS A 47 -10.66 -19.87 -2.66
C LYS A 47 -11.79 -20.29 -1.72
N ASP A 48 -11.46 -20.59 -0.46
CA ASP A 48 -12.42 -20.99 0.56
C ASP A 48 -13.07 -19.76 1.21
N TYR A 49 -14.01 -19.15 0.49
CA TYR A 49 -14.80 -18.00 0.97
C TYR A 49 -16.24 -18.07 0.41
N ASN A 50 -17.19 -17.43 1.09
CA ASN A 50 -18.56 -17.26 0.59
C ASN A 50 -18.70 -15.89 -0.10
N GLY A 51 -19.64 -15.82 -1.05
CA GLY A 51 -19.86 -14.63 -1.87
C GLY A 51 -19.13 -14.71 -3.21
N LYS A 52 -18.90 -13.56 -3.85
CA LYS A 52 -18.28 -13.52 -5.18
C LYS A 52 -17.16 -12.46 -5.24
N ILE A 53 -15.97 -12.89 -5.64
CA ILE A 53 -14.87 -12.01 -6.03
C ILE A 53 -14.75 -12.07 -7.55
N THR A 54 -14.93 -10.91 -8.19
CA THR A 54 -14.65 -10.76 -9.63
C THR A 54 -13.28 -10.13 -9.77
N ASN A 55 -12.33 -10.82 -10.39
CA ASN A 55 -11.01 -10.31 -10.67
C ASN A 55 -10.63 -10.66 -12.10
N THR A 56 -10.52 -9.66 -12.98
CA THR A 56 -10.14 -9.85 -14.38
C THR A 56 -8.61 -9.84 -14.57
N TYR A 57 -7.85 -9.43 -13.57
CA TYR A 57 -6.40 -9.55 -13.57
C TYR A 57 -6.00 -11.01 -13.33
N LYS A 58 -5.05 -11.55 -14.11
CA LYS A 58 -4.60 -12.94 -13.99
C LYS A 58 -3.10 -13.06 -14.21
N GLY A 59 -2.48 -14.05 -13.53
CA GLY A 59 -1.09 -14.40 -13.69
C GLY A 59 -0.17 -13.20 -13.46
N ARG A 60 0.75 -12.93 -14.38
CA ARG A 60 1.74 -11.84 -14.28
C ARG A 60 1.13 -10.45 -14.16
N ASN A 61 -0.17 -10.28 -14.38
CA ASN A 61 -0.84 -8.99 -14.21
C ASN A 61 -1.19 -8.66 -12.76
N ILE A 62 -0.97 -9.58 -11.83
CA ILE A 62 -1.10 -9.36 -10.39
C ILE A 62 0.30 -9.47 -9.79
N GLY A 63 0.74 -8.43 -9.09
CA GLY A 63 1.94 -8.42 -8.28
C GLY A 63 1.59 -8.24 -6.82
N VAL A 64 2.20 -9.02 -5.94
CA VAL A 64 1.97 -8.98 -4.49
C VAL A 64 3.30 -8.78 -3.77
N VAL A 65 3.37 -7.77 -2.92
CA VAL A 65 4.40 -7.60 -1.91
C VAL A 65 3.79 -7.99 -0.58
N PHE A 66 4.29 -9.08 0.01
CA PHE A 66 3.81 -9.59 1.29
C PHE A 66 4.37 -8.78 2.46
N ASN A 67 3.68 -8.82 3.61
CA ASN A 67 4.09 -8.14 4.84
C ASN A 67 5.49 -8.57 5.33
N ASN A 68 5.83 -9.85 5.16
CA ASN A 68 7.17 -10.37 5.39
C ASN A 68 7.79 -10.84 4.06
N PRO A 69 8.53 -9.98 3.34
CA PRO A 69 9.05 -10.32 2.03
C PRO A 69 10.10 -11.44 2.03
N GLU A 70 10.78 -11.67 3.15
CA GLU A 70 11.77 -12.77 3.28
C GLU A 70 11.16 -14.14 3.05
N GLU A 71 9.91 -14.35 3.45
CA GLU A 71 9.21 -15.62 3.28
C GLU A 71 8.97 -15.97 1.80
N ALA A 72 9.09 -15.00 0.91
CA ALA A 72 8.92 -15.15 -0.53
C ALA A 72 10.25 -15.32 -1.28
N PHE A 73 11.40 -15.07 -0.65
CA PHE A 73 12.71 -15.23 -1.30
C PHE A 73 13.11 -16.71 -1.32
N ILE A 74 13.51 -17.18 -2.49
CA ILE A 74 13.82 -18.59 -2.74
C ILE A 74 15.21 -18.80 -3.36
N PHE A 75 15.89 -17.73 -3.79
CA PHE A 75 17.18 -17.80 -4.45
C PHE A 75 18.31 -17.25 -3.59
N ASN A 76 19.54 -17.62 -3.95
CA ASN A 76 20.74 -17.23 -3.21
C ASN A 76 21.21 -15.80 -3.53
N THR A 77 20.78 -15.24 -4.67
CA THR A 77 21.20 -13.90 -5.09
C THR A 77 20.01 -13.00 -5.45
N VAL A 78 20.17 -11.70 -5.23
CA VAL A 78 19.21 -10.67 -5.65
C VAL A 78 18.94 -10.73 -7.15
N ARG A 79 19.96 -11.05 -7.96
CA ARG A 79 19.84 -11.23 -9.40
C ARG A 79 18.86 -12.33 -9.75
N GLU A 80 19.03 -13.50 -9.15
CA GLU A 80 18.16 -14.66 -9.42
C GLU A 80 16.72 -14.38 -9.03
N GLU A 81 16.46 -13.72 -7.90
CA GLU A 81 15.14 -13.29 -7.47
C GLU A 81 14.47 -12.38 -8.51
N LEU A 82 15.18 -11.38 -9.02
CA LEU A 82 14.67 -10.45 -10.03
C LEU A 82 14.43 -11.11 -11.40
N GLU A 83 15.29 -12.06 -11.79
CA GLU A 83 15.23 -12.73 -13.09
C GLU A 83 14.21 -13.86 -13.15
N PHE A 84 13.92 -14.51 -12.03
CA PHE A 84 13.10 -15.73 -11.99
C PHE A 84 11.74 -15.57 -12.69
N GLY A 85 10.97 -14.57 -12.29
CA GLY A 85 9.66 -14.32 -12.89
C GLY A 85 9.77 -13.98 -14.38
N LEU A 86 10.79 -13.23 -14.78
CA LEU A 86 11.03 -12.87 -16.16
C LEU A 86 11.39 -14.10 -17.02
N LYS A 87 12.26 -14.97 -16.50
CA LYS A 87 12.61 -16.26 -17.15
C LYS A 87 11.39 -17.16 -17.28
N LYS A 88 10.57 -17.29 -16.22
CA LYS A 88 9.34 -18.08 -16.21
C LYS A 88 8.34 -17.64 -17.29
N TYR A 89 8.29 -16.36 -17.60
CA TYR A 89 7.44 -15.80 -18.66
C TYR A 89 8.15 -15.66 -20.00
N ASN A 90 9.30 -16.34 -20.20
CA ASN A 90 10.05 -16.45 -21.47
C ASN A 90 10.45 -15.09 -22.07
N TYR A 91 10.85 -14.11 -21.22
CA TYR A 91 11.41 -12.86 -21.72
C TYR A 91 12.81 -13.11 -22.35
N LYS A 92 13.13 -12.37 -23.42
CA LYS A 92 14.47 -12.41 -24.04
C LYS A 92 15.52 -11.91 -23.03
N VAL A 93 16.73 -12.47 -23.06
CA VAL A 93 17.84 -12.12 -22.14
C VAL A 93 18.12 -10.62 -22.11
N SER A 94 18.15 -9.94 -23.27
CA SER A 94 18.35 -8.50 -23.35
C SER A 94 17.24 -7.71 -22.61
N THR A 95 16.00 -8.19 -22.65
CA THR A 95 14.86 -7.62 -21.93
C THR A 95 14.97 -7.88 -20.43
N ILE A 96 15.42 -9.07 -20.02
CA ILE A 96 15.64 -9.44 -18.63
C ILE A 96 16.65 -8.48 -18.00
N ASN A 97 17.84 -8.35 -18.61
CA ASN A 97 18.89 -7.48 -18.10
C ASN A 97 18.41 -6.04 -17.94
N LYS A 98 17.73 -5.50 -18.94
CA LYS A 98 17.15 -4.15 -18.87
C LYS A 98 16.14 -4.01 -17.75
N ARG A 99 15.20 -4.97 -17.60
CA ARG A 99 14.15 -4.90 -16.57
C ARG A 99 14.72 -5.03 -15.16
N VAL A 100 15.74 -5.86 -14.97
CA VAL A 100 16.47 -5.98 -13.71
C VAL A 100 17.10 -4.65 -13.33
N GLU A 101 17.84 -4.01 -14.25
CA GLU A 101 18.45 -2.71 -13.98
C GLU A 101 17.41 -1.61 -13.75
N ASP A 102 16.33 -1.56 -14.54
CA ASP A 102 15.28 -0.57 -14.39
C ASP A 102 14.54 -0.76 -13.05
N SER A 103 14.29 -1.99 -12.61
CA SER A 103 13.63 -2.26 -11.34
C SER A 103 14.48 -1.86 -10.14
N LEU A 104 15.79 -2.17 -10.14
CA LEU A 104 16.71 -1.72 -9.10
C LEU A 104 16.72 -0.19 -8.97
N LYS A 105 16.80 0.52 -10.10
CA LYS A 105 16.73 1.99 -10.13
C LYS A 105 15.40 2.52 -9.58
N MET A 106 14.29 1.86 -9.90
CA MET A 106 12.97 2.27 -9.41
C MET A 106 12.82 2.13 -7.90
N VAL A 107 13.45 1.13 -7.30
CA VAL A 107 13.38 0.88 -5.85
C VAL A 107 14.59 1.39 -5.08
N ASN A 108 15.48 2.14 -5.76
CA ASN A 108 16.68 2.75 -5.19
C ASN A 108 17.64 1.74 -4.53
N LEU A 109 17.78 0.56 -5.14
CA LEU A 109 18.79 -0.43 -4.75
C LEU A 109 20.04 -0.33 -5.62
N PRO A 110 21.25 -0.36 -5.03
CA PRO A 110 22.51 -0.34 -5.77
C PRO A 110 22.67 -1.57 -6.69
N LYS A 111 23.30 -1.38 -7.85
CA LYS A 111 23.56 -2.48 -8.80
C LYS A 111 24.49 -3.55 -8.21
N GLU A 112 25.38 -3.14 -7.34
CA GLU A 112 26.34 -4.00 -6.63
C GLU A 112 25.64 -5.04 -5.73
N TYR A 113 24.36 -4.84 -5.44
CA TYR A 113 23.60 -5.79 -4.65
C TYR A 113 23.15 -7.02 -5.43
N LEU A 114 23.27 -7.01 -6.76
CA LEU A 114 22.83 -8.13 -7.60
C LEU A 114 23.45 -9.48 -7.21
N ASP A 115 24.69 -9.46 -6.76
CA ASP A 115 25.43 -10.68 -6.40
C ASP A 115 25.41 -10.97 -4.89
N LYS A 116 24.71 -10.13 -4.10
CA LYS A 116 24.48 -10.37 -2.68
C LYS A 116 23.33 -11.34 -2.45
N SER A 117 23.34 -11.98 -1.28
CA SER A 117 22.18 -12.73 -0.81
C SER A 117 21.02 -11.79 -0.43
N PRO A 118 19.77 -12.08 -0.82
CA PRO A 118 18.61 -11.33 -0.37
C PRO A 118 18.49 -11.28 1.17
N PHE A 119 18.97 -12.31 1.85
CA PHE A 119 18.89 -12.45 3.31
C PHE A 119 19.88 -11.55 4.06
N GLU A 120 20.95 -11.08 3.39
CA GLU A 120 21.94 -10.14 3.95
C GLU A 120 21.47 -8.67 3.89
N LEU A 121 20.37 -8.39 3.21
CA LEU A 121 19.81 -7.06 3.09
C LEU A 121 19.13 -6.63 4.40
N SER A 122 19.15 -5.34 4.69
CA SER A 122 18.33 -4.76 5.78
C SER A 122 16.83 -4.91 5.48
N SER A 123 15.98 -4.82 6.51
CA SER A 123 14.53 -4.97 6.34
C SER A 123 13.94 -4.03 5.29
N GLY A 124 14.36 -2.76 5.26
CA GLY A 124 13.89 -1.80 4.26
C GLY A 124 14.40 -2.10 2.84
N GLU A 125 15.62 -2.64 2.70
CA GLU A 125 16.17 -3.09 1.42
C GLU A 125 15.45 -4.36 0.92
N LYS A 126 15.08 -5.27 1.80
CA LYS A 126 14.27 -6.45 1.50
C LYS A 126 12.87 -6.06 0.97
N GLU A 127 12.22 -5.07 1.60
CA GLU A 127 10.97 -4.50 1.09
C GLU A 127 11.16 -3.86 -0.30
N SER A 128 12.24 -3.12 -0.49
CA SER A 128 12.60 -2.53 -1.77
C SER A 128 12.84 -3.60 -2.84
N LEU A 129 13.57 -4.68 -2.49
CA LEU A 129 13.80 -5.81 -3.41
C LEU A 129 12.49 -6.48 -3.81
N ALA A 130 11.62 -6.82 -2.84
CA ALA A 130 10.32 -7.44 -3.12
C ALA A 130 9.46 -6.58 -4.06
N LEU A 131 9.43 -5.26 -3.83
CA LEU A 131 8.76 -4.33 -4.73
C LEU A 131 9.45 -4.31 -6.13
N GLY A 132 10.78 -4.34 -6.19
CA GLY A 132 11.55 -4.43 -7.43
C GLY A 132 11.21 -5.68 -8.24
N ILE A 133 11.13 -6.84 -7.59
CA ILE A 133 10.73 -8.12 -8.21
C ILE A 133 9.33 -7.98 -8.84
N VAL A 134 8.38 -7.44 -8.10
CA VAL A 134 7.02 -7.20 -8.60
C VAL A 134 7.03 -6.23 -9.80
N LEU A 135 7.74 -5.12 -9.69
CA LEU A 135 7.79 -4.09 -10.74
C LEU A 135 8.50 -4.59 -12.02
N SER A 136 9.47 -5.50 -11.91
CA SER A 136 10.16 -6.09 -13.06
C SER A 136 9.19 -6.76 -14.03
N LEU A 137 8.13 -7.39 -13.53
CA LEU A 137 7.07 -8.04 -14.32
C LEU A 137 6.05 -7.05 -14.91
N ASN A 138 6.07 -5.80 -14.46
CA ASN A 138 5.15 -4.74 -14.89
C ASN A 138 3.66 -5.11 -14.76
N PRO A 139 3.18 -5.60 -13.61
CA PRO A 139 1.80 -6.02 -13.41
C PRO A 139 0.82 -4.86 -13.60
N LYS A 140 -0.46 -5.16 -13.86
CA LYS A 140 -1.53 -4.16 -13.93
C LYS A 140 -2.11 -3.83 -12.55
N LEU A 141 -2.20 -4.84 -11.68
CA LEU A 141 -2.62 -4.72 -10.28
C LEU A 141 -1.43 -5.00 -9.37
N ILE A 142 -1.18 -4.11 -8.42
CA ILE A 142 -0.15 -4.24 -7.39
C ILE A 142 -0.82 -4.21 -6.03
N ILE A 143 -0.55 -5.21 -5.20
CA ILE A 143 -1.01 -5.29 -3.82
C ILE A 143 0.22 -5.22 -2.94
N ILE A 144 0.21 -4.33 -1.95
CA ILE A 144 1.31 -4.19 -1.00
C ILE A 144 0.75 -4.28 0.41
N ASP A 145 1.20 -5.29 1.13
CA ASP A 145 0.81 -5.52 2.51
C ASP A 145 1.80 -4.84 3.46
N ASN A 146 1.28 -3.90 4.24
CA ASN A 146 1.99 -3.14 5.27
C ASN A 146 3.27 -2.42 4.77
N PRO A 147 3.17 -1.58 3.71
CA PRO A 147 4.31 -1.02 2.99
C PRO A 147 5.20 -0.06 3.80
N THR A 148 4.87 0.22 5.06
CA THR A 148 5.56 1.24 5.86
C THR A 148 6.16 0.71 7.15
N SER A 149 6.06 -0.59 7.44
CA SER A 149 6.44 -1.19 8.71
C SER A 149 7.92 -0.98 9.07
N ASN A 150 8.80 -1.09 8.09
CA ASN A 150 10.26 -1.03 8.26
C ASN A 150 10.90 0.18 7.57
N LEU A 151 10.10 1.20 7.21
CA LEU A 151 10.59 2.38 6.51
C LEU A 151 10.68 3.60 7.44
N ASP A 152 11.81 4.29 7.37
CA ASP A 152 11.94 5.63 7.94
C ASP A 152 11.14 6.67 7.14
N SER A 153 11.05 7.89 7.65
CA SER A 153 10.27 8.97 7.03
C SER A 153 10.74 9.30 5.61
N ARG A 154 12.05 9.21 5.32
CA ARG A 154 12.61 9.51 4.01
C ARG A 154 12.23 8.43 2.99
N ASN A 155 12.33 7.17 3.39
CA ASN A 155 11.96 6.04 2.55
C ASN A 155 10.45 5.95 2.33
N LYS A 156 9.61 6.30 3.35
CA LYS A 156 8.16 6.46 3.19
C LYS A 156 7.82 7.51 2.12
N GLU A 157 8.43 8.68 2.17
CA GLU A 157 8.21 9.74 1.16
C GLU A 157 8.65 9.31 -0.24
N TYR A 158 9.77 8.58 -0.34
CA TYR A 158 10.22 8.01 -1.61
C TYR A 158 9.19 7.02 -2.16
N LEU A 159 8.71 6.09 -1.33
CA LEU A 159 7.69 5.10 -1.73
C LEU A 159 6.41 5.79 -2.21
N ILE A 160 5.92 6.81 -1.51
CA ILE A 160 4.74 7.58 -1.93
C ILE A 160 4.94 8.16 -3.34
N LYS A 161 6.09 8.79 -3.59
CA LYS A 161 6.41 9.36 -4.91
C LYS A 161 6.47 8.28 -5.99
N LEU A 162 7.09 7.14 -5.67
CA LEU A 162 7.19 6.00 -6.58
C LEU A 162 5.79 5.45 -6.93
N LEU A 163 4.94 5.17 -5.94
CA LEU A 163 3.58 4.64 -6.15
C LEU A 163 2.73 5.60 -7.00
N LYS A 164 2.79 6.90 -6.72
CA LYS A 164 2.10 7.92 -7.53
C LYS A 164 2.62 7.94 -8.98
N LYS A 165 3.94 7.86 -9.17
CA LYS A 165 4.56 7.80 -10.50
C LYS A 165 4.12 6.55 -11.25
N ILE A 166 4.12 5.39 -10.59
CA ILE A 166 3.69 4.11 -11.17
C ILE A 166 2.22 4.18 -11.58
N LYS A 167 1.36 4.67 -10.72
CA LYS A 167 -0.06 4.86 -11.02
C LYS A 167 -0.26 5.77 -12.24
N THR A 168 0.31 6.97 -12.22
CA THR A 168 0.03 7.98 -13.25
C THR A 168 0.69 7.66 -14.59
N ARG A 169 1.97 7.22 -14.58
CA ARG A 169 2.73 7.01 -15.82
C ARG A 169 2.40 5.68 -16.49
N TYR A 170 2.06 4.66 -15.70
CA TYR A 170 1.84 3.30 -16.21
C TYR A 170 0.41 2.80 -15.99
N ASN A 171 -0.50 3.68 -15.57
CA ASN A 171 -1.92 3.39 -15.33
C ASN A 171 -2.13 2.11 -14.50
N LYS A 172 -1.42 1.99 -13.37
CA LYS A 172 -1.51 0.83 -12.48
C LYS A 172 -2.61 1.02 -11.45
N THR A 173 -3.31 -0.06 -11.16
CA THR A 173 -4.19 -0.18 -10.00
C THR A 173 -3.36 -0.65 -8.83
N ILE A 174 -3.43 0.04 -7.70
CA ILE A 174 -2.61 -0.27 -6.52
C ILE A 174 -3.53 -0.39 -5.31
N ILE A 175 -3.38 -1.49 -4.57
CA ILE A 175 -4.07 -1.73 -3.29
C ILE A 175 -3.02 -1.77 -2.20
N LEU A 176 -3.19 -0.91 -1.19
CA LEU A 176 -2.32 -0.83 -0.03
C LEU A 176 -3.09 -1.30 1.19
N LEU A 177 -2.51 -2.21 1.96
CA LEU A 177 -3.05 -2.70 3.22
C LEU A 177 -2.18 -2.12 4.33
N THR A 178 -2.73 -1.30 5.24
CA THR A 178 -1.92 -0.61 6.25
C THR A 178 -2.72 -0.13 7.44
N SER A 179 -2.05 0.12 8.56
CA SER A 179 -2.58 0.88 9.69
C SER A 179 -2.13 2.35 9.67
N ASP A 180 -1.25 2.75 8.75
CA ASP A 180 -0.65 4.09 8.68
C ASP A 180 -1.59 5.09 7.97
N ILE A 181 -2.28 5.90 8.78
CA ILE A 181 -3.21 6.94 8.28
C ILE A 181 -2.47 8.05 7.54
N GLU A 182 -1.31 8.47 8.02
CA GLU A 182 -0.54 9.55 7.40
C GLU A 182 -0.09 9.11 6.00
N PHE A 183 0.42 7.89 5.88
CA PHE A 183 0.78 7.31 4.60
C PHE A 183 -0.44 7.22 3.66
N THR A 184 -1.60 6.78 4.19
CA THR A 184 -2.86 6.69 3.43
C THR A 184 -3.22 8.05 2.83
N ILE A 185 -3.23 9.12 3.61
CA ILE A 185 -3.57 10.46 3.14
C ILE A 185 -2.60 10.97 2.08
N LYS A 186 -1.32 10.67 2.24
CA LYS A 186 -0.31 11.10 1.28
C LYS A 186 -0.35 10.28 -0.02
N ALA A 187 -0.59 8.98 0.05
CA ALA A 187 -0.48 8.06 -1.07
C ALA A 187 -1.79 7.81 -1.83
N ALA A 188 -2.91 7.63 -1.12
CA ALA A 188 -4.16 7.11 -1.68
C ALA A 188 -4.95 8.10 -2.54
N ASP A 189 -5.75 7.57 -3.46
CA ASP A 189 -6.88 8.27 -4.08
C ASP A 189 -8.17 7.97 -3.31
N ASN A 190 -8.39 6.67 -2.98
CA ASN A 190 -9.54 6.17 -2.24
C ASN A 190 -9.09 5.44 -0.97
N TYR A 191 -9.97 5.40 0.02
CA TYR A 191 -9.72 4.67 1.25
C TYR A 191 -10.92 3.83 1.69
N LEU A 192 -10.64 2.76 2.43
CA LEU A 192 -11.60 2.00 3.23
C LEU A 192 -11.04 1.88 4.64
N ILE A 193 -11.90 2.04 5.64
CA ILE A 193 -11.57 1.75 7.04
C ILE A 193 -12.35 0.51 7.46
N LEU A 194 -11.63 -0.49 7.93
CA LEU A 194 -12.20 -1.72 8.46
C LEU A 194 -12.11 -1.73 10.00
N LYS A 195 -13.17 -2.24 10.60
CA LYS A 195 -13.25 -2.57 12.03
C LYS A 195 -14.15 -3.78 12.21
N ASN A 196 -13.68 -4.75 13.00
CA ASN A 196 -14.44 -5.98 13.27
C ASN A 196 -14.99 -6.59 11.98
N ASP A 197 -14.12 -6.76 10.98
CA ASP A 197 -14.40 -7.42 9.69
C ASP A 197 -15.42 -6.72 8.78
N LYS A 198 -15.74 -5.46 9.05
CA LYS A 198 -16.71 -4.67 8.27
C LYS A 198 -16.13 -3.32 7.84
N ILE A 199 -16.58 -2.83 6.69
CA ILE A 199 -16.31 -1.45 6.29
C ILE A 199 -17.12 -0.52 7.18
N ILE A 200 -16.45 0.37 7.92
CA ILE A 200 -17.07 1.41 8.74
C ILE A 200 -17.02 2.78 8.08
N SER A 201 -16.12 2.97 7.11
CA SER A 201 -16.06 4.17 6.29
C SER A 201 -15.30 3.87 5.00
N SER A 202 -15.70 4.50 3.90
CA SER A 202 -15.01 4.49 2.63
C SER A 202 -15.29 5.78 1.87
N GLY A 203 -14.41 6.15 0.94
CA GLY A 203 -14.57 7.34 0.11
C GLY A 203 -13.26 7.80 -0.52
N VAL A 204 -13.25 9.01 -1.05
CA VAL A 204 -12.04 9.65 -1.55
C VAL A 204 -11.21 10.19 -0.39
N LYS A 205 -9.90 10.23 -0.55
CA LYS A 205 -8.96 10.61 0.52
C LYS A 205 -9.28 11.95 1.21
N LYS A 206 -9.87 12.91 0.50
CA LYS A 206 -10.24 14.23 1.06
C LYS A 206 -11.28 14.10 2.19
N GLU A 207 -12.10 13.07 2.14
CA GLU A 207 -13.15 12.82 3.15
C GLU A 207 -12.60 12.10 4.38
N LEU A 208 -11.40 11.52 4.30
CA LEU A 208 -10.81 10.76 5.39
C LEU A 208 -10.65 11.59 6.66
N LEU A 209 -10.21 12.85 6.52
CA LEU A 209 -10.07 13.78 7.64
C LEU A 209 -11.40 14.06 8.36
N ASN A 210 -12.49 14.15 7.60
CA ASN A 210 -13.83 14.37 8.14
C ASN A 210 -14.37 13.14 8.92
N ASN A 211 -13.81 11.96 8.67
CA ASN A 211 -14.18 10.70 9.31
C ASN A 211 -13.25 10.27 10.45
N ILE A 212 -12.46 11.18 11.04
CA ILE A 212 -11.49 10.88 12.09
C ILE A 212 -12.11 10.19 13.32
N SER A 213 -13.33 10.53 13.69
CA SER A 213 -14.05 9.87 14.80
C SER A 213 -14.22 8.36 14.53
N LYS A 214 -14.49 7.97 13.29
CA LYS A 214 -14.60 6.56 12.88
C LYS A 214 -13.25 5.87 12.90
N ILE A 215 -12.18 6.57 12.52
CA ILE A 215 -10.80 6.06 12.58
C ILE A 215 -10.42 5.74 14.03
N LYS A 216 -10.70 6.64 14.99
CA LYS A 216 -10.45 6.40 16.43
C LYS A 216 -11.05 5.10 16.94
N THR A 217 -12.19 4.71 16.41
CA THR A 217 -12.85 3.46 16.81
C THR A 217 -12.28 2.22 16.16
N SER A 218 -11.44 2.34 15.12
CA SER A 218 -10.89 1.22 14.34
C SER A 218 -9.60 0.63 14.87
N LYS A 219 -9.15 1.01 16.09
CA LYS A 219 -7.86 0.66 16.70
C LYS A 219 -6.64 1.14 15.89
N VAL A 220 -6.83 2.06 14.97
CA VAL A 220 -5.75 2.68 14.19
C VAL A 220 -5.25 3.92 14.93
N GLU A 221 -3.94 4.07 15.02
CA GLU A 221 -3.34 5.24 15.65
C GLU A 221 -3.55 6.49 14.80
N ILE A 222 -4.04 7.54 15.45
CA ILE A 222 -4.21 8.84 14.81
C ILE A 222 -2.94 9.65 15.04
N PRO A 223 -2.39 10.28 14.00
CA PRO A 223 -1.23 11.15 14.14
C PRO A 223 -1.46 12.26 15.17
N LYS A 224 -0.47 12.48 16.05
CA LYS A 224 -0.53 13.45 17.16
C LYS A 224 -0.91 14.86 16.72
N ILE A 225 -0.59 15.25 15.49
CA ILE A 225 -0.97 16.54 14.91
C ILE A 225 -2.49 16.75 14.90
N ILE A 226 -3.25 15.70 14.64
CA ILE A 226 -4.72 15.76 14.63
C ILE A 226 -5.28 15.88 16.05
N ASP A 227 -4.69 15.15 17.01
CA ASP A 227 -5.07 15.29 18.41
C ASP A 227 -4.76 16.69 18.92
N PHE A 228 -3.64 17.28 18.49
CA PHE A 228 -3.30 18.68 18.81
C PHE A 228 -4.37 19.66 18.24
N ILE A 229 -4.71 19.54 16.95
CA ILE A 229 -5.73 20.39 16.31
C ILE A 229 -7.07 20.30 17.06
N ASN A 230 -7.50 19.09 17.39
CA ASN A 230 -8.73 18.86 18.14
C ASN A 230 -8.68 19.44 19.56
N ALA A 231 -7.52 19.36 20.23
CA ALA A 231 -7.33 19.93 21.56
C ALA A 231 -7.37 21.47 21.52
N VAL A 232 -6.76 22.11 20.52
CA VAL A 232 -6.81 23.55 20.31
C VAL A 232 -8.25 24.01 20.05
N LYS A 233 -8.97 23.33 19.17
CA LYS A 233 -10.38 23.61 18.90
C LYS A 233 -11.22 23.55 20.18
N LYS A 234 -11.03 22.49 21.00
CA LYS A 234 -11.81 22.30 22.23
C LYS A 234 -11.46 23.28 23.35
N LYS A 235 -10.16 23.60 23.52
CA LYS A 235 -9.68 24.43 24.66
C LYS A 235 -9.68 25.92 24.37
N LYS A 236 -9.45 26.32 23.13
CA LYS A 236 -9.28 27.74 22.75
C LYS A 236 -10.39 28.24 21.83
N ASN A 237 -11.31 27.36 21.41
CA ASN A 237 -12.38 27.68 20.43
C ASN A 237 -11.84 28.22 19.10
N ILE A 238 -10.59 27.88 18.75
CA ILE A 238 -9.95 28.26 17.48
C ILE A 238 -10.20 27.14 16.48
N ASN A 239 -10.78 27.48 15.33
CA ASN A 239 -11.11 26.51 14.30
C ASN A 239 -9.93 26.38 13.33
N LEU A 240 -9.02 25.44 13.59
CA LEU A 240 -7.91 25.11 12.71
C LEU A 240 -8.37 24.07 11.66
N GLU A 241 -7.87 24.21 10.44
CA GLU A 241 -8.08 23.22 9.40
C GLU A 241 -7.39 21.88 9.74
N LEU A 242 -8.08 20.77 9.50
CA LEU A 242 -7.51 19.44 9.69
C LEU A 242 -6.47 19.18 8.61
N THR A 243 -5.20 19.12 9.00
CA THR A 243 -4.08 18.86 8.11
C THR A 243 -3.06 17.94 8.79
N PHE A 244 -2.26 17.23 7.96
CA PHE A 244 -1.08 16.46 8.41
C PHE A 244 0.23 17.19 8.07
N ASP A 245 0.16 18.29 7.35
CA ASP A 245 1.33 19.11 7.03
C ASP A 245 1.54 20.16 8.13
N VAL A 246 2.66 20.03 8.87
CA VAL A 246 3.04 20.95 9.94
C VAL A 246 3.18 22.38 9.42
N LYS A 247 3.65 22.56 8.17
CA LYS A 247 3.81 23.91 7.60
C LYS A 247 2.46 24.55 7.30
N GLU A 248 1.49 23.77 6.81
CA GLU A 248 0.12 24.24 6.61
C GLU A 248 -0.53 24.57 7.95
N LEU A 249 -0.38 23.69 8.95
CA LEU A 249 -0.88 23.92 10.30
C LEU A 249 -0.31 25.21 10.90
N MET A 250 1.00 25.44 10.79
CA MET A 250 1.63 26.67 11.28
C MET A 250 1.06 27.92 10.61
N LYS A 251 0.87 27.89 9.28
CA LYS A 251 0.25 29.00 8.56
C LYS A 251 -1.17 29.27 9.05
N ASP A 252 -1.94 28.22 9.30
CA ASP A 252 -3.31 28.33 9.77
C ASP A 252 -3.37 28.86 11.21
N ILE A 253 -2.47 28.42 12.09
CA ILE A 253 -2.30 28.98 13.44
C ILE A 253 -2.01 30.48 13.37
N TYR A 254 -1.03 30.92 12.55
CA TYR A 254 -0.70 32.35 12.43
C TYR A 254 -1.85 33.19 11.88
N ARG A 255 -2.77 32.64 11.10
CA ARG A 255 -3.96 33.33 10.61
C ARG A 255 -5.05 33.47 11.66
N ASN A 256 -5.19 32.48 12.55
CA ASN A 256 -6.31 32.37 13.48
C ASN A 256 -5.95 32.73 14.94
N VAL A 257 -4.67 32.89 15.27
CA VAL A 257 -4.18 33.31 16.58
C VAL A 257 -3.59 34.70 16.38
N LYS A 258 -4.47 35.68 16.30
CA LYS A 258 -4.11 37.11 16.43
C LYS A 258 -4.53 37.64 17.78
#